data_228432bb1a7741507b22a9bfa01adc69
#
_entry.id   228432bb1a7741507b22a9bfa01adc69
#
_cell.length_a   1.000
_cell.length_b   1.000
_cell.length_c   1.000
_cell.angle_alpha   90.00
_cell.angle_beta   90.00
_cell.angle_gamma   90.00
#
_symmetry.space_group_name_H-M   'P 1'
#
loop_
_entity.id
_entity.type
_entity.pdbx_description
1 polymer ?
#
loop_
_entity_poly.entity_id
_entity_poly.type
_entity_poly.pdbx_seq_one_letter_code
_entity_poly.pdbx_strand_id
1 'polypeptide(L)'
;QELRRKDRLENVKLGAGGIREVEFIGQAFQLIRGGTEKRLQTRPILEVLTVLGELNLLEPDNAEKLKQAYCFLRRVENHIQQYQDKQTHDLPKDETVQAILAYSLDYSDWDTFKTALESVRNTVHGLFDQVFSVSKQDEIQHLNQKIWQGSDDESELLENLSEYGFKNAKQSLLDLEHFKTATSIRRLSAKGQGVLNRLMPQLISAL
;
A
#
# COMPACT_ATOMS: atom_id res chain seq x y z
N GLN A 1 -10.75 -7.71 -20.67
CA GLN A 1 -10.54 -7.18 -19.30
C GLN A 1 -10.52 -8.29 -18.24
N GLU A 2 -11.35 -9.32 -18.36
CA GLU A 2 -11.43 -10.46 -17.41
C GLU A 2 -10.16 -11.32 -17.38
N LEU A 3 -9.53 -11.61 -18.52
CA LEU A 3 -8.27 -12.33 -18.61
C LEU A 3 -7.12 -11.61 -17.87
N ARG A 4 -7.05 -10.28 -17.99
CA ARG A 4 -6.04 -9.48 -17.25
C ARG A 4 -6.29 -9.43 -15.74
N ARG A 5 -7.54 -9.62 -15.30
CA ARG A 5 -7.87 -9.74 -13.87
C ARG A 5 -7.46 -11.10 -13.33
N LYS A 6 -7.68 -12.17 -14.09
CA LYS A 6 -7.32 -13.54 -13.73
C LYS A 6 -5.81 -13.73 -13.67
N ASP A 7 -5.06 -13.17 -14.63
CA ASP A 7 -3.59 -13.18 -14.62
C ASP A 7 -3.00 -12.43 -13.42
N ARG A 8 -3.67 -11.37 -12.92
CA ARG A 8 -3.24 -10.66 -11.71
C ARG A 8 -3.52 -11.44 -10.42
N LEU A 9 -4.55 -12.27 -10.39
CA LEU A 9 -4.87 -13.07 -9.21
C LEU A 9 -3.83 -14.17 -8.96
N GLU A 10 -3.15 -14.65 -9.99
CA GLU A 10 -2.11 -15.67 -9.87
C GLU A 10 -0.70 -15.12 -9.64
N ASN A 11 -0.54 -13.79 -9.64
CA ASN A 11 0.74 -13.13 -9.41
C ASN A 11 0.95 -12.86 -7.91
N VAL A 12 1.94 -13.51 -7.30
CA VAL A 12 2.21 -13.40 -5.84
C VAL A 12 2.78 -12.04 -5.44
N LYS A 13 3.27 -11.27 -6.40
CA LYS A 13 3.84 -9.94 -6.13
C LYS A 13 2.84 -8.83 -6.37
N LEU A 14 2.18 -8.83 -7.53
CA LEU A 14 1.33 -7.72 -8.01
C LEU A 14 -0.16 -7.99 -7.84
N GLY A 15 -0.54 -9.20 -7.46
CA GLY A 15 -1.92 -9.56 -7.16
C GLY A 15 -2.41 -8.94 -5.86
N ALA A 16 -3.73 -8.92 -5.66
CA ALA A 16 -4.33 -8.51 -4.40
C ALA A 16 -3.79 -9.38 -3.25
N GLY A 17 -3.41 -8.75 -2.14
CA GLY A 17 -2.76 -9.42 -1.02
C GLY A 17 -1.32 -9.88 -1.31
N GLY A 18 -0.68 -9.38 -2.37
CA GLY A 18 0.68 -9.73 -2.74
C GLY A 18 1.75 -8.91 -2.01
N ILE A 19 3.01 -9.23 -2.32
CA ILE A 19 4.20 -8.59 -1.73
C ILE A 19 4.13 -7.06 -1.84
N ARG A 20 3.64 -6.56 -2.97
CA ARG A 20 3.57 -5.12 -3.26
C ARG A 20 2.65 -4.36 -2.31
N GLU A 21 1.56 -4.97 -1.86
CA GLU A 21 0.65 -4.33 -0.89
C GLU A 21 1.32 -4.20 0.48
N VAL A 22 2.07 -5.20 0.94
CA VAL A 22 2.84 -5.10 2.19
C VAL A 22 3.90 -4.00 2.10
N GLU A 23 4.67 -3.97 1.00
CA GLU A 23 5.68 -2.92 0.75
C GLU A 23 5.03 -1.53 0.71
N PHE A 24 3.86 -1.42 0.10
CA PHE A 24 3.16 -0.15 -0.06
C PHE A 24 2.64 0.39 1.28
N ILE A 25 2.14 -0.48 2.17
CA ILE A 25 1.77 -0.08 3.54
C ILE A 25 2.97 0.57 4.23
N GLY A 26 4.12 -0.11 4.27
CA GLY A 26 5.32 0.43 4.92
C GLY A 26 5.79 1.73 4.30
N GLN A 27 5.85 1.81 2.96
CA GLN A 27 6.27 3.01 2.23
C GLN A 27 5.34 4.20 2.46
N ALA A 28 4.03 3.97 2.58
CA ALA A 28 3.07 5.03 2.89
C ALA A 28 3.36 5.67 4.25
N PHE A 29 3.58 4.86 5.29
CA PHE A 29 3.96 5.38 6.61
C PHE A 29 5.33 6.07 6.60
N GLN A 30 6.29 5.57 5.83
CA GLN A 30 7.59 6.23 5.65
C GLN A 30 7.45 7.61 5.02
N LEU A 31 6.58 7.76 4.01
CA LEU A 31 6.30 9.05 3.37
C LEU A 31 5.61 10.03 4.32
N ILE A 32 4.64 9.55 5.11
CA ILE A 32 3.83 10.39 5.99
C ILE A 32 4.60 10.78 7.26
N ARG A 33 5.32 9.84 7.86
CA ARG A 33 5.95 9.99 9.19
C ARG A 33 7.47 10.00 9.18
N GLY A 34 8.12 9.58 8.09
CA GLY A 34 9.58 9.48 8.03
C GLY A 34 10.32 10.82 8.17
N GLY A 35 9.64 11.94 7.91
CA GLY A 35 10.21 13.27 8.16
C GLY A 35 10.37 13.59 9.66
N THR A 36 9.48 13.10 10.49
CA THR A 36 9.45 13.33 11.94
C THR A 36 10.01 12.15 12.73
N GLU A 37 9.75 10.93 12.29
CA GLU A 37 10.21 9.69 12.94
C GLU A 37 11.38 9.07 12.16
N LYS A 38 12.59 9.37 12.60
CA LYS A 38 13.83 8.91 11.94
C LYS A 38 13.98 7.38 11.89
N ARG A 39 13.38 6.66 12.82
CA ARG A 39 13.41 5.19 12.85
C ARG A 39 12.73 4.55 11.64
N LEU A 40 11.80 5.28 11.00
CA LEU A 40 11.16 4.85 9.75
C LEU A 40 12.03 5.08 8.50
N GLN A 41 13.18 5.75 8.62
CA GLN A 41 14.09 5.99 7.48
C GLN A 41 15.01 4.78 7.18
N THR A 42 14.61 3.59 7.59
CA THR A 42 15.29 2.33 7.27
C THR A 42 14.78 1.74 5.93
N ARG A 43 15.61 0.95 5.24
CA ARG A 43 15.23 0.33 3.96
C ARG A 43 14.51 -1.01 4.10
N PRO A 44 14.92 -1.93 5.00
CA PRO A 44 14.31 -3.24 5.12
C PRO A 44 12.86 -3.14 5.61
N ILE A 45 11.92 -3.63 4.80
CA ILE A 45 10.48 -3.54 5.11
C ILE A 45 10.12 -4.19 6.45
N LEU A 46 10.80 -5.27 6.83
CA LEU A 46 10.56 -5.94 8.12
C LEU A 46 10.89 -5.05 9.32
N GLU A 47 11.96 -4.24 9.22
CA GLU A 47 12.30 -3.24 10.23
C GLU A 47 11.26 -2.13 10.27
N VAL A 48 10.83 -1.64 9.11
CA VAL A 48 9.75 -0.64 9.01
C VAL A 48 8.50 -1.12 9.72
N LEU A 49 8.01 -2.33 9.40
CA LEU A 49 6.83 -2.92 10.05
C LEU A 49 7.00 -3.09 11.56
N THR A 50 8.20 -3.46 12.01
CA THR A 50 8.51 -3.56 13.45
C THR A 50 8.37 -2.19 14.13
N VAL A 51 8.98 -1.15 13.55
CA VAL A 51 8.88 0.22 14.07
C VAL A 51 7.44 0.72 14.07
N LEU A 52 6.66 0.41 13.03
CA LEU A 52 5.24 0.80 12.98
C LEU A 52 4.43 0.19 14.13
N GLY A 53 4.68 -1.08 14.47
CA GLY A 53 4.04 -1.74 15.61
C GLY A 53 4.48 -1.15 16.95
N GLU A 54 5.79 -0.91 17.14
CA GLU A 54 6.33 -0.30 18.37
C GLU A 54 5.83 1.11 18.64
N LEU A 55 5.59 1.88 17.57
CA LEU A 55 5.06 3.25 17.65
C LEU A 55 3.53 3.30 17.74
N ASN A 56 2.85 2.14 17.70
CA ASN A 56 1.39 2.05 17.59
C ASN A 56 0.80 2.85 16.39
N LEU A 57 1.59 3.04 15.33
CA LEU A 57 1.12 3.58 14.06
C LEU A 57 0.35 2.53 13.25
N LEU A 58 0.66 1.28 13.49
CA LEU A 58 -0.08 0.11 13.08
C LEU A 58 -0.28 -0.75 14.33
N GLU A 59 -1.44 -1.38 14.47
CA GLU A 59 -1.68 -2.29 15.58
C GLU A 59 -0.57 -3.37 15.64
N PRO A 60 0.06 -3.64 16.80
CA PRO A 60 1.20 -4.55 16.89
C PRO A 60 0.94 -5.94 16.29
N ASP A 61 -0.25 -6.50 16.52
CA ASP A 61 -0.66 -7.79 15.96
C ASP A 61 -0.75 -7.74 14.42
N ASN A 62 -1.22 -6.63 13.87
CA ASN A 62 -1.31 -6.43 12.41
C ASN A 62 0.07 -6.24 11.78
N ALA A 63 0.97 -5.53 12.48
CA ALA A 63 2.36 -5.41 12.05
C ALA A 63 3.04 -6.79 12.00
N GLU A 64 2.83 -7.64 13.01
CA GLU A 64 3.39 -9.00 13.04
C GLU A 64 2.78 -9.89 11.94
N LYS A 65 1.46 -9.84 11.72
CA LYS A 65 0.81 -10.55 10.61
C LYS A 65 1.37 -10.15 9.25
N LEU A 66 1.61 -8.86 9.01
CA LEU A 66 2.22 -8.38 7.76
C LEU A 66 3.66 -8.86 7.60
N LYS A 67 4.46 -8.90 8.66
CA LYS A 67 5.83 -9.45 8.63
C LYS A 67 5.83 -10.93 8.25
N GLN A 68 4.97 -11.72 8.90
CA GLN A 68 4.83 -13.15 8.60
C GLN A 68 4.35 -13.39 7.16
N ALA A 69 3.35 -12.63 6.73
CA ALA A 69 2.84 -12.67 5.37
C ALA A 69 3.92 -12.30 4.34
N TYR A 70 4.69 -11.25 4.60
CA TYR A 70 5.80 -10.86 3.72
C TYR A 70 6.85 -11.97 3.59
N CYS A 71 7.29 -12.55 4.71
CA CYS A 71 8.25 -13.65 4.70
C CYS A 71 7.73 -14.86 3.93
N PHE A 72 6.45 -15.22 4.13
CA PHE A 72 5.80 -16.31 3.42
C PHE A 72 5.75 -16.04 1.91
N LEU A 73 5.24 -14.88 1.51
CA LEU A 73 5.11 -14.50 0.09
C LEU A 73 6.47 -14.44 -0.62
N ARG A 74 7.51 -13.93 0.06
CA ARG A 74 8.88 -13.91 -0.46
C ARG A 74 9.45 -15.32 -0.61
N ARG A 75 9.15 -16.22 0.33
CA ARG A 75 9.52 -17.63 0.22
C ARG A 75 8.87 -18.27 -1.00
N VAL A 76 7.56 -18.05 -1.19
CA VAL A 76 6.83 -18.54 -2.37
C VAL A 76 7.45 -17.97 -3.66
N GLU A 77 7.67 -16.65 -3.75
CA GLU A 77 8.28 -15.99 -4.90
C GLU A 77 9.65 -16.61 -5.23
N ASN A 78 10.51 -16.81 -4.23
CA ASN A 78 11.83 -17.39 -4.42
C ASN A 78 11.75 -18.81 -4.97
N HIS A 79 10.85 -19.66 -4.49
CA HIS A 79 10.69 -21.02 -4.99
C HIS A 79 10.15 -21.05 -6.44
N ILE A 80 9.24 -20.14 -6.80
CA ILE A 80 8.75 -19.99 -8.18
C ILE A 80 9.92 -19.62 -9.11
N GLN A 81 10.78 -18.69 -8.70
CA GLN A 81 11.91 -18.22 -9.51
C GLN A 81 13.00 -19.29 -9.65
N GLN A 82 13.29 -20.04 -8.57
CA GLN A 82 14.31 -21.11 -8.59
C GLN A 82 13.97 -22.24 -9.53
N TYR A 83 12.71 -22.60 -9.67
CA TYR A 83 12.29 -23.78 -10.44
C TYR A 83 12.72 -23.72 -11.92
N GLN A 84 12.72 -22.55 -12.54
CA GLN A 84 13.07 -22.40 -13.97
C GLN A 84 14.13 -21.33 -14.24
N ASP A 85 14.78 -20.82 -13.20
CA ASP A 85 15.70 -19.67 -13.31
C ASP A 85 15.07 -18.49 -14.09
N LYS A 86 13.76 -18.26 -13.87
CA LYS A 86 12.98 -17.21 -14.52
C LYS A 86 12.58 -16.15 -13.51
N GLN A 87 12.72 -14.90 -13.90
CA GLN A 87 12.17 -13.77 -13.11
C GLN A 87 10.64 -13.67 -13.29
N THR A 88 9.91 -14.69 -12.82
CA THR A 88 8.46 -14.71 -12.83
C THR A 88 7.92 -14.59 -11.39
N HIS A 89 6.71 -14.10 -11.27
CA HIS A 89 5.98 -13.99 -10.00
C HIS A 89 4.62 -14.68 -10.10
N ASP A 90 4.38 -15.39 -11.20
CA ASP A 90 3.10 -16.07 -11.47
C ASP A 90 3.17 -17.50 -10.99
N LEU A 91 2.07 -17.96 -10.39
CA LEU A 91 1.91 -19.35 -9.99
C LEU A 91 1.96 -20.26 -11.22
N PRO A 92 2.58 -21.44 -11.11
CA PRO A 92 2.66 -22.39 -12.22
C PRO A 92 1.27 -22.92 -12.60
N LYS A 93 1.09 -23.16 -13.92
CA LYS A 93 -0.15 -23.75 -14.46
C LYS A 93 -0.05 -25.26 -14.66
N ASP A 94 1.17 -25.79 -14.74
CA ASP A 94 1.44 -27.21 -14.91
C ASP A 94 1.29 -27.95 -13.58
N GLU A 95 0.52 -29.03 -13.56
CA GLU A 95 0.20 -29.79 -12.34
C GLU A 95 1.44 -30.42 -11.69
N THR A 96 2.42 -30.85 -12.48
CA THR A 96 3.67 -31.42 -11.96
C THR A 96 4.47 -30.34 -11.24
N VAL A 97 4.53 -29.14 -11.83
CA VAL A 97 5.23 -27.99 -11.23
C VAL A 97 4.52 -27.50 -9.98
N GLN A 98 3.20 -27.53 -9.98
CA GLN A 98 2.38 -27.22 -8.80
C GLN A 98 2.68 -28.17 -7.64
N ALA A 99 2.73 -29.47 -7.90
CA ALA A 99 3.07 -30.48 -6.90
C ALA A 99 4.49 -30.27 -6.34
N ILE A 100 5.48 -30.01 -7.23
CA ILE A 100 6.86 -29.73 -6.83
C ILE A 100 6.92 -28.49 -5.96
N LEU A 101 6.24 -27.41 -6.35
CA LEU A 101 6.21 -26.15 -5.59
C LEU A 101 5.59 -26.35 -4.21
N ALA A 102 4.43 -27.00 -4.12
CA ALA A 102 3.77 -27.29 -2.86
C ALA A 102 4.69 -28.11 -1.92
N TYR A 103 5.29 -29.19 -2.43
CA TYR A 103 6.20 -30.02 -1.67
C TYR A 103 7.45 -29.25 -1.21
N SER A 104 8.03 -28.40 -2.06
CA SER A 104 9.20 -27.58 -1.71
C SER A 104 8.93 -26.54 -0.64
N LEU A 105 7.66 -26.21 -0.42
CA LEU A 105 7.17 -25.28 0.61
C LEU A 105 6.61 -25.99 1.85
N ASP A 106 6.83 -27.31 1.97
CA ASP A 106 6.42 -28.18 3.07
C ASP A 106 4.89 -28.41 3.15
N TYR A 107 4.19 -28.35 2.01
CA TYR A 107 2.77 -28.69 1.92
C TYR A 107 2.57 -30.09 1.33
N SER A 108 1.51 -30.79 1.79
CA SER A 108 1.16 -32.14 1.33
C SER A 108 0.74 -32.19 -0.14
N ASP A 109 0.09 -31.13 -0.61
CA ASP A 109 -0.47 -31.01 -1.95
C ASP A 109 -0.70 -29.54 -2.35
N TRP A 110 -1.04 -29.35 -3.62
CA TRP A 110 -1.29 -28.03 -4.20
C TRP A 110 -2.48 -27.30 -3.56
N ASP A 111 -3.56 -28.02 -3.26
CA ASP A 111 -4.79 -27.41 -2.72
C ASP A 111 -4.57 -26.88 -1.29
N THR A 112 -3.83 -27.64 -0.49
CA THR A 112 -3.42 -27.22 0.86
C THR A 112 -2.54 -25.97 0.80
N PHE A 113 -1.54 -25.96 -0.10
CA PHE A 113 -0.71 -24.78 -0.32
C PHE A 113 -1.53 -23.58 -0.79
N LYS A 114 -2.41 -23.78 -1.77
CA LYS A 114 -3.25 -22.71 -2.33
C LYS A 114 -4.16 -22.11 -1.28
N THR A 115 -4.77 -22.94 -0.44
CA THR A 115 -5.59 -22.48 0.70
C THR A 115 -4.78 -21.60 1.67
N ALA A 116 -3.56 -22.01 2.01
CA ALA A 116 -2.68 -21.22 2.86
C ALA A 116 -2.29 -19.90 2.20
N LEU A 117 -1.94 -19.91 0.91
CA LEU A 117 -1.60 -18.71 0.16
C LEU A 117 -2.78 -17.74 0.09
N GLU A 118 -3.98 -18.22 -0.19
CA GLU A 118 -5.20 -17.40 -0.23
C GLU A 118 -5.52 -16.79 1.15
N SER A 119 -5.34 -17.55 2.23
CA SER A 119 -5.50 -17.04 3.60
C SER A 119 -4.54 -15.89 3.91
N VAL A 120 -3.26 -16.05 3.56
CA VAL A 120 -2.26 -15.00 3.73
C VAL A 120 -2.60 -13.77 2.89
N ARG A 121 -2.97 -13.96 1.63
CA ARG A 121 -3.33 -12.86 0.72
C ARG A 121 -4.57 -12.11 1.18
N ASN A 122 -5.59 -12.81 1.67
CA ASN A 122 -6.79 -12.18 2.22
C ASN A 122 -6.45 -11.35 3.47
N THR A 123 -5.55 -11.84 4.32
CA THR A 123 -5.06 -11.09 5.49
C THR A 123 -4.35 -9.79 5.06
N VAL A 124 -3.42 -9.88 4.11
CA VAL A 124 -2.68 -8.71 3.60
C VAL A 124 -3.64 -7.71 2.95
N HIS A 125 -4.54 -8.18 2.08
CA HIS A 125 -5.49 -7.32 1.37
C HIS A 125 -6.47 -6.65 2.33
N GLY A 126 -6.98 -7.38 3.31
CA GLY A 126 -7.85 -6.81 4.35
C GLY A 126 -7.15 -5.72 5.18
N LEU A 127 -5.88 -5.92 5.54
CA LEU A 127 -5.08 -4.91 6.24
C LEU A 127 -4.72 -3.72 5.33
N PHE A 128 -4.44 -3.99 4.05
CA PHE A 128 -4.24 -2.94 3.05
C PHE A 128 -5.49 -2.08 2.91
N ASP A 129 -6.66 -2.69 2.74
CA ASP A 129 -7.92 -1.95 2.67
C ASP A 129 -8.21 -1.19 3.97
N GLN A 130 -7.90 -1.75 5.13
CA GLN A 130 -8.08 -1.09 6.42
C GLN A 130 -7.19 0.16 6.56
N VAL A 131 -5.94 0.09 6.10
CA VAL A 131 -5.00 1.23 6.12
C VAL A 131 -5.38 2.31 5.11
N PHE A 132 -5.88 1.89 3.93
CA PHE A 132 -6.19 2.79 2.82
C PHE A 132 -7.69 3.00 2.59
N SER A 133 -8.59 2.19 3.18
CA SER A 133 -10.00 2.48 3.23
C SER A 133 -10.21 3.48 4.36
N VAL A 134 -10.72 4.62 3.99
CA VAL A 134 -11.08 5.66 4.92
C VAL A 134 -12.19 5.15 5.82
N SER A 135 -11.83 4.87 7.08
CA SER A 135 -12.82 4.68 8.11
C SER A 135 -13.63 5.96 8.28
N LYS A 136 -14.95 5.88 8.11
CA LYS A 136 -16.02 6.74 8.65
C LYS A 136 -15.67 8.21 8.99
N GLN A 137 -15.07 8.92 8.06
CA GLN A 137 -14.94 10.35 8.10
C GLN A 137 -15.36 10.93 6.74
N ASP A 138 -16.58 10.61 6.31
CA ASP A 138 -17.13 11.14 5.05
C ASP A 138 -17.06 12.67 5.01
N GLU A 139 -17.19 13.34 6.15
CA GLU A 139 -17.08 14.79 6.26
C GLU A 139 -15.63 15.28 6.09
N ILE A 140 -14.67 14.64 6.76
CA ILE A 140 -13.25 15.01 6.64
C ILE A 140 -12.73 14.71 5.24
N GLN A 141 -13.15 13.61 4.63
CA GLN A 141 -12.80 13.31 3.24
C GLN A 141 -13.35 14.35 2.26
N HIS A 142 -14.59 14.75 2.44
CA HIS A 142 -15.20 15.78 1.60
C HIS A 142 -14.43 17.10 1.70
N LEU A 143 -13.98 17.44 2.90
CA LEU A 143 -13.20 18.63 3.18
C LEU A 143 -11.79 18.56 2.57
N ASN A 144 -11.08 17.45 2.78
CA ASN A 144 -9.75 17.21 2.18
C ASN A 144 -9.81 17.16 0.67
N GLN A 145 -10.90 16.64 0.12
CA GLN A 145 -11.14 16.64 -1.31
C GLN A 145 -11.39 18.06 -1.82
N LYS A 146 -12.10 18.92 -1.09
CA LYS A 146 -12.24 20.35 -1.41
C LYS A 146 -10.88 21.06 -1.38
N ILE A 147 -10.06 20.86 -0.36
CA ILE A 147 -8.70 21.44 -0.25
C ILE A 147 -7.85 20.99 -1.45
N TRP A 148 -7.91 19.71 -1.82
CA TRP A 148 -7.15 19.19 -2.95
C TRP A 148 -7.69 19.66 -4.30
N GLN A 149 -8.99 19.68 -4.51
CA GLN A 149 -9.58 20.06 -5.80
C GLN A 149 -9.59 21.58 -6.01
N GLY A 150 -9.54 22.35 -4.94
CA GLY A 150 -9.76 23.78 -4.91
C GLY A 150 -11.26 24.05 -4.71
N SER A 151 -11.58 24.96 -3.81
CA SER A 151 -12.92 25.52 -3.60
C SER A 151 -12.90 26.98 -4.02
N ASP A 152 -14.04 27.49 -4.43
CA ASP A 152 -14.20 28.91 -4.76
C ASP A 152 -14.09 29.83 -3.52
N ASP A 153 -14.10 29.26 -2.31
CA ASP A 153 -13.98 29.98 -1.04
C ASP A 153 -12.62 29.72 -0.38
N GLU A 154 -11.67 30.63 -0.62
CA GLU A 154 -10.32 30.60 -0.04
C GLU A 154 -10.36 30.72 1.49
N SER A 155 -11.35 31.43 2.05
CA SER A 155 -11.48 31.64 3.50
C SER A 155 -11.82 30.33 4.21
N GLU A 156 -12.74 29.53 3.65
CA GLU A 156 -13.12 28.19 4.16
C GLU A 156 -11.89 27.25 4.13
N LEU A 157 -11.10 27.30 3.05
CA LEU A 157 -9.91 26.46 2.94
C LEU A 157 -8.83 26.80 3.96
N LEU A 158 -8.62 28.09 4.24
CA LEU A 158 -7.64 28.56 5.24
C LEU A 158 -8.07 28.19 6.66
N GLU A 159 -9.35 28.30 7.00
CA GLU A 159 -9.89 27.89 8.30
C GLU A 159 -9.67 26.40 8.53
N ASN A 160 -10.04 25.59 7.56
CA ASN A 160 -9.88 24.15 7.61
C ASN A 160 -8.41 23.71 7.75
N LEU A 161 -7.48 24.32 7.02
CA LEU A 161 -6.05 24.05 7.16
C LEU A 161 -5.53 24.44 8.54
N SER A 162 -6.05 25.53 9.13
CA SER A 162 -5.70 25.94 10.49
C SER A 162 -6.20 24.96 11.54
N GLU A 163 -7.41 24.42 11.39
CA GLU A 163 -7.98 23.38 12.26
C GLU A 163 -7.17 22.07 12.21
N TYR A 164 -6.61 21.72 11.05
CA TYR A 164 -5.70 20.57 10.90
C TYR A 164 -4.30 20.80 11.51
N GLY A 165 -4.06 21.98 12.09
CA GLY A 165 -2.79 22.27 12.77
C GLY A 165 -1.68 22.81 11.86
N PHE A 166 -1.99 23.20 10.64
CA PHE A 166 -1.02 23.89 9.78
C PHE A 166 -0.71 25.27 10.33
N LYS A 167 0.52 25.47 10.79
CA LYS A 167 0.97 26.73 11.42
C LYS A 167 0.89 27.93 10.47
N ASN A 168 0.96 27.70 9.18
CA ASN A 168 0.84 28.73 8.15
C ASN A 168 -0.06 28.24 7.01
N ALA A 169 -1.37 28.24 7.24
CA ALA A 169 -2.39 27.75 6.31
C ALA A 169 -2.27 28.39 4.92
N LYS A 170 -1.99 29.69 4.86
CA LYS A 170 -1.84 30.40 3.58
C LYS A 170 -0.63 29.89 2.77
N GLN A 171 0.51 29.70 3.41
CA GLN A 171 1.69 29.16 2.72
C GLN A 171 1.46 27.72 2.29
N SER A 172 0.83 26.90 3.14
CA SER A 172 0.49 25.52 2.81
C SER A 172 -0.44 25.42 1.61
N LEU A 173 -1.41 26.32 1.50
CA LEU A 173 -2.30 26.35 0.33
C LEU A 173 -1.53 26.70 -0.95
N LEU A 174 -0.65 27.70 -0.90
CA LEU A 174 0.22 28.07 -2.03
C LEU A 174 1.15 26.90 -2.44
N ASP A 175 1.72 26.20 -1.47
CA ASP A 175 2.58 25.04 -1.74
C ASP A 175 1.81 23.89 -2.40
N LEU A 176 0.56 23.65 -1.99
CA LEU A 176 -0.33 22.71 -2.64
C LEU A 176 -0.66 23.09 -4.09
N GLU A 177 -0.91 24.36 -4.36
CA GLU A 177 -1.16 24.87 -5.71
C GLU A 177 0.10 24.76 -6.60
N HIS A 178 1.27 25.12 -6.08
CA HIS A 178 2.53 24.94 -6.76
C HIS A 178 2.78 23.45 -7.07
N PHE A 179 2.50 22.57 -6.13
CA PHE A 179 2.60 21.13 -6.36
C PHE A 179 1.69 20.63 -7.48
N LYS A 180 0.41 21.04 -7.47
CA LYS A 180 -0.56 20.69 -8.55
C LYS A 180 -0.08 21.15 -9.93
N THR A 181 0.52 22.33 -10.00
CA THR A 181 0.96 22.94 -11.26
C THR A 181 2.34 22.46 -11.73
N ALA A 182 3.08 21.73 -10.90
CA ALA A 182 4.41 21.22 -11.22
C ALA A 182 4.39 20.36 -12.50
N THR A 183 5.41 20.53 -13.32
CA THR A 183 5.53 19.85 -14.63
C THR A 183 5.49 18.32 -14.50
N SER A 184 6.06 17.77 -13.43
CA SER A 184 6.04 16.34 -13.12
C SER A 184 4.62 15.82 -12.89
N ILE A 185 3.77 16.59 -12.22
CA ILE A 185 2.37 16.24 -11.95
C ILE A 185 1.52 16.34 -13.22
N ARG A 186 1.72 17.41 -14.01
CA ARG A 186 0.99 17.58 -15.28
C ARG A 186 1.29 16.49 -16.31
N ARG A 187 2.47 15.86 -16.23
CA ARG A 187 2.90 14.77 -17.15
C ARG A 187 2.44 13.39 -16.70
N LEU A 188 1.77 13.25 -15.56
CA LEU A 188 1.21 11.98 -15.14
C LEU A 188 0.17 11.49 -16.14
N SER A 189 0.16 10.17 -16.38
CA SER A 189 -0.92 9.54 -17.14
C SER A 189 -2.25 9.69 -16.39
N ALA A 190 -3.38 9.55 -17.09
CA ALA A 190 -4.71 9.60 -16.47
C ALA A 190 -4.85 8.64 -15.28
N LYS A 191 -4.19 7.47 -15.35
CA LYS A 191 -4.13 6.52 -14.25
C LYS A 191 -3.31 7.07 -13.07
N GLY A 192 -2.17 7.71 -13.34
CA GLY A 192 -1.33 8.34 -12.33
C GLY A 192 -2.04 9.51 -11.63
N GLN A 193 -2.74 10.34 -12.38
CA GLN A 193 -3.57 11.42 -11.84
C GLN A 193 -4.71 10.87 -10.96
N GLY A 194 -5.38 9.79 -11.39
CA GLY A 194 -6.42 9.14 -10.60
C GLY A 194 -5.91 8.56 -9.27
N VAL A 195 -4.67 8.07 -9.23
CA VAL A 195 -4.02 7.61 -7.99
C VAL A 195 -3.69 8.82 -7.11
N LEU A 196 -3.10 9.87 -7.68
CA LEU A 196 -2.75 11.09 -6.94
C LEU A 196 -3.98 11.74 -6.31
N ASN A 197 -5.06 11.89 -7.06
CA ASN A 197 -6.32 12.48 -6.57
C ASN A 197 -6.96 11.68 -5.43
N ARG A 198 -6.66 10.38 -5.32
CA ARG A 198 -7.09 9.54 -4.20
C ARG A 198 -6.18 9.65 -2.98
N LEU A 199 -4.88 9.79 -3.21
CA LEU A 199 -3.88 9.80 -2.13
C LEU A 199 -3.78 11.17 -1.45
N MET A 200 -3.88 12.27 -2.20
CA MET A 200 -3.65 13.61 -1.66
C MET A 200 -4.63 14.02 -0.55
N PRO A 201 -5.94 13.75 -0.64
CA PRO A 201 -6.85 14.01 0.46
C PRO A 201 -6.47 13.28 1.76
N GLN A 202 -5.93 12.06 1.64
CA GLN A 202 -5.49 11.25 2.80
C GLN A 202 -4.18 11.80 3.39
N LEU A 203 -3.27 12.29 2.55
CA LEU A 203 -2.03 12.91 3.00
C LEU A 203 -2.30 14.22 3.74
N ILE A 204 -3.24 15.03 3.27
CA ILE A 204 -3.63 16.30 3.91
C ILE A 204 -4.17 16.06 5.34
N SER A 205 -4.92 14.96 5.56
CA SER A 205 -5.43 14.63 6.90
C SER A 205 -4.40 14.03 7.85
N ALA A 206 -3.24 13.62 7.35
CA ALA A 206 -2.19 12.95 8.13
C ALA A 206 -1.03 13.88 8.53
N LEU A 207 -1.06 15.13 8.05
CA LEU A 207 -0.08 16.19 8.35
C LEU A 207 -0.49 17.01 9.56
#